data_a0815b204e1c7ac428ba6ed019184967
#
_entry.id   a0815b204e1c7ac428ba6ed019184967
#
_cell.length_a   1.000
_cell.length_b   1.000
_cell.length_c   1.000
_cell.angle_alpha   90.00
_cell.angle_beta   90.00
_cell.angle_gamma   90.00
#
_symmetry.space_group_name_H-M   'P 1'
#
loop_
_entity.id
_entity.type
_entity.pdbx_description
1 polymer ?
#
loop_
_entity_poly.entity_id
_entity_poly.type
_entity_poly.pdbx_seq_one_letter_code
_entity_poly.pdbx_strand_id
1 'polypeptide(L)'
;YKQGMMQKLFSQQIRFKANDGSEFGEWESDKINNIFTNKSKSFNPLLNENLPCIELEHLSQSTGQILGTIDSSGQQSTKNVFEVNSVLFGKLRPYLRKFAQPKFKGVCSSEIWVLTGIKISNQYLFQYIQSEQFSELTNIQSGSKMPRADWGVISDADIEYPCLEEQTKIANFLSTIDQKIEVVAQQIEQAKTWKKGLLQQMFV
;
A
#
# COMPACT_ATOMS: atom_id res chain seq x y z
N TYR A 1 8.47 -15.54 3.56
CA TYR A 1 9.21 -14.94 4.69
C TYR A 1 8.55 -13.63 5.15
N LYS A 2 8.37 -12.58 4.26
CA LYS A 2 7.78 -11.28 4.64
C LYS A 2 6.42 -11.44 5.31
N GLN A 3 5.50 -12.19 4.72
CA GLN A 3 4.15 -12.39 5.29
C GLN A 3 4.19 -13.01 6.69
N GLY A 4 5.02 -14.04 6.92
CA GLY A 4 5.16 -14.62 8.25
C GLY A 4 5.76 -13.66 9.27
N MET A 5 6.69 -12.78 8.87
CA MET A 5 7.21 -11.72 9.75
C MET A 5 6.16 -10.65 10.04
N MET A 6 5.40 -10.23 9.04
CA MET A 6 4.28 -9.30 9.21
C MET A 6 3.24 -9.85 10.20
N GLN A 7 2.83 -11.10 10.04
CA GLN A 7 1.89 -11.74 10.94
C GLN A 7 2.38 -11.72 12.39
N LYS A 8 3.65 -12.09 12.63
CA LYS A 8 4.24 -12.07 13.97
C LYS A 8 4.37 -10.67 14.56
N LEU A 9 4.71 -9.66 13.75
CA LEU A 9 4.84 -8.28 14.20
C LEU A 9 3.48 -7.66 14.53
N PHE A 10 2.50 -7.77 13.63
CA PHE A 10 1.16 -7.19 13.84
C PHE A 10 0.32 -7.96 14.88
N SER A 11 0.63 -9.21 15.17
CA SER A 11 0.06 -9.97 16.29
C SER A 11 0.85 -9.85 17.60
N GLN A 12 1.89 -9.00 17.65
CA GLN A 12 2.76 -8.76 18.81
C GLN A 12 3.50 -10.01 19.32
N GLN A 13 3.54 -11.12 18.54
CA GLN A 13 4.35 -12.30 18.86
C GLN A 13 5.84 -11.99 18.87
N ILE A 14 6.27 -11.01 18.08
CA ILE A 14 7.62 -10.45 18.05
C ILE A 14 7.48 -8.94 18.13
N ARG A 15 8.23 -8.30 19.04
CA ARG A 15 8.31 -6.85 19.16
C ARG A 15 9.75 -6.39 19.07
N PHE A 16 9.94 -5.18 18.58
CA PHE A 16 11.23 -4.50 18.61
C PHE A 16 11.49 -3.93 20.00
N LYS A 17 12.77 -3.74 20.32
CA LYS A 17 13.21 -2.99 21.50
C LYS A 17 13.64 -1.59 21.11
N ALA A 18 13.57 -0.67 22.04
CA ALA A 18 14.10 0.69 21.89
C ALA A 18 15.64 0.65 21.69
N ASN A 19 16.22 1.79 21.31
CA ASN A 19 17.65 1.84 20.99
C ASN A 19 18.56 1.61 22.19
N ASP A 20 18.05 1.86 23.39
CA ASP A 20 18.73 1.60 24.66
C ASP A 20 18.56 0.15 25.16
N GLY A 21 17.84 -0.69 24.40
CA GLY A 21 17.55 -2.09 24.74
C GLY A 21 16.30 -2.28 25.61
N SER A 22 15.64 -1.22 26.04
CA SER A 22 14.37 -1.31 26.79
C SER A 22 13.22 -1.78 25.89
N GLU A 23 12.16 -2.29 26.52
CA GLU A 23 10.93 -2.64 25.82
C GLU A 23 10.06 -1.39 25.59
N PHE A 24 9.38 -1.33 24.46
CA PHE A 24 8.35 -0.31 24.22
C PHE A 24 7.12 -0.56 25.10
N GLY A 25 6.37 0.50 25.39
CA GLY A 25 5.10 0.40 26.11
C GLY A 25 4.05 -0.46 25.38
N GLU A 26 2.92 -0.69 26.03
CA GLU A 26 1.80 -1.41 25.44
C GLU A 26 1.29 -0.66 24.19
N TRP A 27 0.75 -1.41 23.23
CA TRP A 27 0.09 -0.84 22.06
C TRP A 27 -1.22 -0.19 22.47
N GLU A 28 -1.51 0.96 21.88
CA GLU A 28 -2.80 1.63 22.02
C GLU A 28 -3.84 1.00 21.11
N SER A 29 -5.10 0.98 21.55
CA SER A 29 -6.24 0.54 20.73
C SER A 29 -7.17 1.71 20.45
N ASP A 30 -7.60 1.85 19.20
CA ASP A 30 -8.60 2.85 18.81
C ASP A 30 -9.31 2.40 17.50
N LYS A 31 -10.39 3.10 17.16
CA LYS A 31 -11.07 2.92 15.89
C LYS A 31 -10.23 3.42 14.73
N ILE A 32 -10.27 2.71 13.61
CA ILE A 32 -9.50 3.04 12.40
C ILE A 32 -9.70 4.49 11.98
N ASN A 33 -10.93 5.05 12.06
CA ASN A 33 -11.19 6.44 11.67
C ASN A 33 -10.44 7.49 12.50
N ASN A 34 -9.98 7.14 13.72
CA ASN A 34 -9.14 7.98 14.57
C ASN A 34 -7.65 7.78 14.30
N ILE A 35 -7.26 6.67 13.67
CA ILE A 35 -5.87 6.27 13.43
C ILE A 35 -5.39 6.69 12.04
N PHE A 36 -6.22 6.51 11.02
CA PHE A 36 -5.97 6.98 9.66
C PHE A 36 -7.27 7.27 8.91
N THR A 37 -7.21 7.98 7.80
CA THR A 37 -8.37 8.43 7.04
C THR A 37 -8.23 8.10 5.55
N ASN A 38 -9.38 7.97 4.86
CA ASN A 38 -9.46 7.88 3.40
C ASN A 38 -9.89 9.20 2.75
N LYS A 39 -9.94 10.29 3.51
CA LYS A 39 -10.34 11.61 2.99
C LYS A 39 -9.24 12.20 2.11
N SER A 40 -9.61 12.58 0.90
CA SER A 40 -8.75 13.23 -0.07
C SER A 40 -9.45 14.42 -0.72
N LYS A 41 -8.67 15.34 -1.30
CA LYS A 41 -9.23 16.44 -2.10
C LYS A 41 -9.74 15.89 -3.43
N SER A 42 -10.91 16.38 -3.85
CA SER A 42 -11.46 16.09 -5.17
C SER A 42 -10.73 16.92 -6.23
N PHE A 43 -10.50 16.32 -7.39
CA PHE A 43 -9.84 16.94 -8.53
C PHE A 43 -10.69 16.76 -9.78
N ASN A 44 -11.02 17.88 -10.46
CA ASN A 44 -11.69 17.85 -11.75
C ASN A 44 -10.66 18.05 -12.86
N PRO A 45 -10.38 17.04 -13.70
CA PRO A 45 -9.38 17.14 -14.77
C PRO A 45 -9.67 18.23 -15.81
N LEU A 46 -10.93 18.62 -15.99
CA LEU A 46 -11.34 19.62 -16.98
C LEU A 46 -11.08 21.06 -16.51
N LEU A 47 -10.86 21.29 -15.22
CA LEU A 47 -10.75 22.62 -14.60
C LEU A 47 -9.38 22.90 -13.97
N ASN A 48 -8.50 21.91 -13.92
CA ASN A 48 -7.24 22.00 -13.20
C ASN A 48 -6.05 21.68 -14.12
N GLU A 49 -4.86 22.08 -13.66
CA GLU A 49 -3.61 21.74 -14.33
C GLU A 49 -3.40 20.23 -14.44
N ASN A 50 -2.66 19.79 -15.46
CA ASN A 50 -2.37 18.39 -15.67
C ASN A 50 -1.48 17.81 -14.54
N LEU A 51 -1.88 16.65 -14.01
CA LEU A 51 -1.13 15.90 -13.02
C LEU A 51 -0.99 14.43 -13.45
N PRO A 52 0.07 13.73 -13.01
CA PRO A 52 0.16 12.28 -13.18
C PRO A 52 -1.06 11.59 -12.55
N CYS A 53 -1.73 10.73 -13.32
CA CYS A 53 -2.93 10.02 -12.88
C CYS A 53 -2.66 8.51 -12.79
N ILE A 54 -3.08 7.92 -11.67
CA ILE A 54 -3.01 6.49 -11.40
C ILE A 54 -4.43 5.90 -11.49
N GLU A 55 -4.63 4.97 -12.42
CA GLU A 55 -5.82 4.12 -12.49
C GLU A 55 -5.54 2.75 -11.84
N LEU A 56 -6.59 1.94 -11.59
CA LEU A 56 -6.42 0.63 -10.97
C LEU A 56 -5.51 -0.32 -11.75
N GLU A 57 -5.44 -0.20 -13.06
CA GLU A 57 -4.57 -1.00 -13.92
C GLU A 57 -3.08 -0.66 -13.73
N HIS A 58 -2.79 0.56 -13.29
CA HIS A 58 -1.43 0.99 -12.99
C HIS A 58 -0.90 0.51 -11.63
N LEU A 59 -1.75 -0.07 -10.80
CA LEU A 59 -1.34 -0.70 -9.55
C LEU A 59 -1.12 -2.19 -9.77
N SER A 60 0.08 -2.66 -9.47
CA SER A 60 0.39 -4.09 -9.51
C SER A 60 -0.33 -4.84 -8.39
N GLN A 61 -0.58 -6.14 -8.58
CA GLN A 61 -1.18 -6.97 -7.54
C GLN A 61 -0.12 -7.39 -6.52
N SER A 62 -0.38 -7.17 -5.24
CA SER A 62 0.38 -7.65 -4.08
C SER A 62 1.85 -7.20 -3.99
N THR A 63 2.35 -6.34 -4.89
CA THR A 63 3.77 -5.93 -4.87
C THR A 63 4.00 -4.49 -4.46
N GLY A 64 2.95 -3.64 -4.49
CA GLY A 64 3.07 -2.22 -4.18
C GLY A 64 3.72 -1.38 -5.28
N GLN A 65 3.98 -1.95 -6.45
CA GLN A 65 4.59 -1.26 -7.58
C GLN A 65 3.57 -0.47 -8.40
N ILE A 66 3.99 0.68 -8.90
CA ILE A 66 3.28 1.48 -9.88
C ILE A 66 3.83 1.12 -11.25
N LEU A 67 2.98 0.54 -12.11
CA LEU A 67 3.34 0.05 -13.44
C LEU A 67 3.40 1.17 -14.48
N GLY A 68 2.82 2.32 -14.17
CA GLY A 68 2.79 3.49 -15.04
C GLY A 68 1.83 4.55 -14.54
N THR A 69 1.76 5.66 -15.28
CA THR A 69 0.80 6.75 -15.07
C THR A 69 0.31 7.24 -16.40
N ILE A 70 -0.84 7.89 -16.42
CA ILE A 70 -1.35 8.63 -17.57
C ILE A 70 -1.54 10.11 -17.21
N ASP A 71 -1.74 10.96 -18.19
CA ASP A 71 -2.07 12.36 -17.95
C ASP A 71 -3.51 12.52 -17.49
N SER A 72 -3.73 13.34 -16.46
CA SER A 72 -5.09 13.63 -15.98
C SER A 72 -5.92 14.44 -16.97
N SER A 73 -5.29 15.23 -17.84
CA SER A 73 -5.97 16.07 -18.85
C SER A 73 -6.84 15.28 -19.85
N GLY A 74 -6.53 14.01 -20.07
CA GLY A 74 -7.33 13.10 -20.90
C GLY A 74 -8.52 12.46 -20.18
N GLN A 75 -8.73 12.74 -18.89
CA GLN A 75 -9.75 12.10 -18.07
C GLN A 75 -11.00 12.98 -17.93
N GLN A 76 -12.17 12.34 -17.92
CA GLN A 76 -13.46 13.05 -17.75
C GLN A 76 -14.01 12.90 -16.32
N SER A 77 -13.64 11.84 -15.62
CA SER A 77 -14.15 11.56 -14.27
C SER A 77 -13.34 12.27 -13.20
N THR A 78 -14.03 12.72 -12.16
CA THR A 78 -13.41 13.26 -10.94
C THR A 78 -12.41 12.28 -10.35
N LYS A 79 -11.27 12.78 -9.91
CA LYS A 79 -10.16 12.03 -9.31
C LYS A 79 -9.96 12.42 -7.85
N ASN A 80 -9.19 11.62 -7.13
CA ASN A 80 -8.72 11.89 -5.78
C ASN A 80 -7.27 12.39 -5.83
N VAL A 81 -6.96 13.50 -5.17
CA VAL A 81 -5.59 14.00 -5.05
C VAL A 81 -4.83 13.19 -4.02
N PHE A 82 -3.61 12.80 -4.35
CA PHE A 82 -2.65 12.22 -3.40
C PHE A 82 -1.36 13.05 -3.32
N GLU A 83 -0.80 13.12 -2.16
CA GLU A 83 0.50 13.76 -1.88
C GLU A 83 1.63 12.71 -1.88
N VAL A 84 2.87 13.18 -1.86
CA VAL A 84 4.05 12.30 -1.74
C VAL A 84 3.93 11.44 -0.49
N ASN A 85 4.20 10.15 -0.63
CA ASN A 85 4.09 9.14 0.43
C ASN A 85 2.67 8.89 0.97
N SER A 86 1.60 9.39 0.32
CA SER A 86 0.25 8.90 0.59
C SER A 86 0.17 7.40 0.31
N VAL A 87 -0.72 6.70 0.99
CA VAL A 87 -0.92 5.26 0.79
C VAL A 87 -2.15 5.06 -0.10
N LEU A 88 -1.96 4.48 -1.27
CA LEU A 88 -3.03 4.18 -2.22
C LEU A 88 -3.52 2.74 -2.02
N PHE A 89 -4.84 2.54 -1.98
CA PHE A 89 -5.45 1.21 -1.89
C PHE A 89 -6.67 1.10 -2.81
N GLY A 90 -6.65 0.12 -3.72
CA GLY A 90 -7.76 -0.16 -4.63
C GLY A 90 -8.94 -0.79 -3.88
N LYS A 91 -10.05 -0.03 -3.74
CA LYS A 91 -11.25 -0.53 -3.06
C LYS A 91 -12.06 -1.50 -3.91
N LEU A 92 -11.96 -1.45 -5.24
CA LEU A 92 -12.61 -2.37 -6.15
C LEU A 92 -11.84 -3.69 -6.20
N ARG A 93 -12.53 -4.81 -5.96
CA ARG A 93 -11.94 -6.16 -5.88
C ARG A 93 -10.75 -6.20 -4.92
N PRO A 94 -10.95 -5.92 -3.63
CA PRO A 94 -9.87 -5.77 -2.64
C PRO A 94 -8.99 -7.01 -2.52
N TYR A 95 -9.51 -8.20 -2.82
CA TYR A 95 -8.76 -9.45 -2.87
C TYR A 95 -7.60 -9.44 -3.89
N LEU A 96 -7.62 -8.54 -4.89
CA LEU A 96 -6.50 -8.35 -5.81
C LEU A 96 -5.31 -7.62 -5.15
N ARG A 97 -5.50 -7.06 -3.94
CA ARG A 97 -4.46 -6.42 -3.15
C ARG A 97 -3.65 -5.40 -3.96
N LYS A 98 -4.34 -4.48 -4.63
CA LYS A 98 -3.75 -3.40 -5.41
C LYS A 98 -3.49 -2.20 -4.51
N PHE A 99 -2.24 -1.90 -4.26
CA PHE A 99 -1.82 -0.79 -3.39
C PHE A 99 -0.49 -0.20 -3.87
N ALA A 100 -0.17 1.02 -3.46
CA ALA A 100 1.13 1.66 -3.71
C ALA A 100 1.40 2.78 -2.71
N GLN A 101 2.66 3.22 -2.62
CA GLN A 101 3.08 4.43 -1.92
C GLN A 101 3.90 5.31 -2.86
N PRO A 102 3.24 6.23 -3.63
CA PRO A 102 3.90 7.07 -4.62
C PRO A 102 4.96 7.98 -4.00
N LYS A 103 6.07 8.21 -4.73
CA LYS A 103 7.12 9.16 -4.38
C LYS A 103 6.93 10.52 -5.07
N PHE A 104 5.78 10.74 -5.66
CA PHE A 104 5.38 11.96 -6.36
C PHE A 104 3.95 12.33 -5.97
N LYS A 105 3.57 13.59 -6.24
CA LYS A 105 2.21 14.09 -6.11
C LYS A 105 1.44 13.83 -7.39
N GLY A 106 0.15 13.50 -7.27
CA GLY A 106 -0.70 13.24 -8.43
C GLY A 106 -2.17 13.07 -8.07
N VAL A 107 -2.89 12.45 -8.98
CA VAL A 107 -4.29 12.09 -8.80
C VAL A 107 -4.52 10.62 -9.09
N CYS A 108 -5.57 10.05 -8.54
CA CYS A 108 -5.93 8.66 -8.80
C CYS A 108 -7.43 8.49 -9.01
N SER A 109 -7.80 7.35 -9.58
CA SER A 109 -9.18 6.92 -9.78
C SER A 109 -9.99 7.01 -8.49
N SER A 110 -11.28 7.33 -8.60
CA SER A 110 -12.22 7.26 -7.47
C SER A 110 -12.36 5.84 -6.89
N GLU A 111 -11.95 4.80 -7.61
CA GLU A 111 -11.90 3.42 -7.13
C GLU A 111 -10.63 3.11 -6.29
N ILE A 112 -9.78 4.12 -6.08
CA ILE A 112 -8.59 4.05 -5.24
C ILE A 112 -8.77 4.98 -4.04
N TRP A 113 -8.66 4.45 -2.84
CA TRP A 113 -8.57 5.25 -1.63
C TRP A 113 -7.18 5.86 -1.49
N VAL A 114 -7.14 7.12 -1.07
CA VAL A 114 -5.93 7.81 -0.63
C VAL A 114 -5.95 7.78 0.89
N LEU A 115 -5.17 6.89 1.47
CA LEU A 115 -5.09 6.72 2.92
C LEU A 115 -3.97 7.58 3.49
N THR A 116 -4.25 8.23 4.62
CA THR A 116 -3.29 9.08 5.33
C THR A 116 -3.37 8.81 6.83
N GLY A 117 -2.23 8.58 7.46
CA GLY A 117 -2.13 8.37 8.90
C GLY A 117 -2.45 9.63 9.69
N ILE A 118 -3.12 9.45 10.82
CA ILE A 118 -3.42 10.49 11.83
C ILE A 118 -2.56 10.23 13.09
N LYS A 119 -2.64 9.04 13.65
CA LYS A 119 -1.85 8.57 14.80
C LYS A 119 -0.70 7.66 14.40
N ILE A 120 -0.69 7.21 13.15
CA ILE A 120 0.36 6.36 12.60
C ILE A 120 1.05 7.02 11.41
N SER A 121 2.31 6.69 11.20
CA SER A 121 3.06 7.16 10.04
C SER A 121 2.56 6.50 8.75
N ASN A 122 2.65 7.21 7.60
CA ASN A 122 2.27 6.62 6.31
C ASN A 122 3.16 5.42 5.93
N GLN A 123 4.40 5.37 6.39
CA GLN A 123 5.29 4.22 6.18
C GLN A 123 4.77 2.99 6.91
N TYR A 124 4.36 3.14 8.18
CA TYR A 124 3.76 2.06 8.95
C TYR A 124 2.40 1.66 8.36
N LEU A 125 1.54 2.64 8.03
CA LEU A 125 0.25 2.41 7.37
C LEU A 125 0.42 1.61 6.07
N PHE A 126 1.43 1.92 5.25
CA PHE A 126 1.72 1.17 4.03
C PHE A 126 2.06 -0.30 4.30
N GLN A 127 2.71 -0.62 5.40
CA GLN A 127 2.93 -2.01 5.79
C GLN A 127 1.67 -2.64 6.38
N TYR A 128 0.91 -1.89 7.19
CA TYR A 128 -0.33 -2.37 7.80
C TYR A 128 -1.38 -2.81 6.77
N ILE A 129 -1.59 -2.03 5.71
CA ILE A 129 -2.56 -2.37 4.65
C ILE A 129 -2.19 -3.65 3.87
N GLN A 130 -0.97 -4.13 4.01
CA GLN A 130 -0.50 -5.39 3.42
C GLN A 130 -0.70 -6.59 4.36
N SER A 131 -1.10 -6.36 5.61
CA SER A 131 -1.35 -7.41 6.59
C SER A 131 -2.61 -8.22 6.30
N GLU A 132 -2.69 -9.41 6.87
CA GLU A 132 -3.89 -10.25 6.80
C GLU A 132 -5.06 -9.59 7.54
N GLN A 133 -4.81 -8.96 8.70
CA GLN A 133 -5.82 -8.22 9.46
C GLN A 133 -6.55 -7.19 8.61
N PHE A 134 -5.82 -6.37 7.83
CA PHE A 134 -6.44 -5.41 6.94
C PHE A 134 -7.14 -6.07 5.75
N SER A 135 -6.58 -7.15 5.23
CA SER A 135 -7.18 -7.93 4.14
C SER A 135 -8.54 -8.52 4.55
N GLU A 136 -8.65 -9.05 5.76
CA GLU A 136 -9.91 -9.57 6.31
C GLU A 136 -10.97 -8.47 6.41
N LEU A 137 -10.63 -7.29 6.95
CA LEU A 137 -11.54 -6.14 7.04
C LEU A 137 -12.05 -5.69 5.67
N THR A 138 -11.20 -5.69 4.65
CA THR A 138 -11.56 -5.23 3.30
C THR A 138 -12.41 -6.25 2.53
N ASN A 139 -12.43 -7.52 2.92
CA ASN A 139 -13.14 -8.61 2.25
C ASN A 139 -14.49 -8.97 2.92
N ILE A 140 -14.93 -8.26 3.97
CA ILE A 140 -16.17 -8.55 4.71
C ILE A 140 -17.42 -8.56 3.81
N GLN A 141 -17.44 -7.82 2.71
CA GLN A 141 -18.57 -7.77 1.77
C GLN A 141 -18.34 -8.54 0.48
N SER A 142 -18.21 -9.84 0.52
CA SER A 142 -17.90 -10.71 -0.63
C SER A 142 -19.13 -11.35 -1.27
N GLY A 143 -20.23 -10.64 -1.46
CA GLY A 143 -21.45 -11.19 -2.10
C GLY A 143 -21.73 -10.67 -3.52
N SER A 144 -20.98 -9.74 -4.02
CA SER A 144 -21.20 -9.07 -5.31
C SER A 144 -20.29 -9.60 -6.42
N LYS A 145 -20.79 -9.59 -7.67
CA LYS A 145 -20.01 -9.88 -8.88
C LYS A 145 -18.80 -8.91 -9.05
N MET A 146 -18.86 -7.73 -8.42
CA MET A 146 -17.80 -6.72 -8.36
C MET A 146 -17.67 -6.16 -6.94
N PRO A 147 -17.09 -6.92 -5.99
CA PRO A 147 -17.00 -6.51 -4.60
C PRO A 147 -16.17 -5.25 -4.42
N ARG A 148 -16.61 -4.38 -3.53
CA ARG A 148 -15.89 -3.17 -3.10
C ARG A 148 -15.72 -3.21 -1.60
N ALA A 149 -14.54 -2.83 -1.14
CA ALA A 149 -14.33 -2.58 0.28
C ALA A 149 -15.19 -1.39 0.73
N ASP A 150 -15.82 -1.51 1.88
CA ASP A 150 -16.68 -0.49 2.47
C ASP A 150 -15.93 0.24 3.59
N TRP A 151 -15.72 1.54 3.40
CA TRP A 151 -15.04 2.35 4.41
C TRP A 151 -15.82 2.45 5.71
N GLY A 152 -17.17 2.46 5.67
CA GLY A 152 -17.99 2.50 6.87
C GLY A 152 -17.71 1.31 7.80
N VAL A 153 -17.58 0.11 7.23
CA VAL A 153 -17.24 -1.11 7.97
C VAL A 153 -15.80 -1.04 8.51
N ILE A 154 -14.86 -0.64 7.68
CA ILE A 154 -13.44 -0.60 8.05
C ILE A 154 -13.19 0.45 9.13
N SER A 155 -13.76 1.64 8.98
CA SER A 155 -13.54 2.78 9.88
C SER A 155 -14.00 2.56 11.30
N ASP A 156 -14.95 1.66 11.50
CA ASP A 156 -15.51 1.31 12.82
C ASP A 156 -14.78 0.17 13.54
N ALA A 157 -13.89 -0.51 12.83
CA ALA A 157 -13.07 -1.57 13.42
C ALA A 157 -12.02 -0.99 14.37
N ASP A 158 -11.83 -1.69 15.51
CA ASP A 158 -10.77 -1.37 16.45
C ASP A 158 -9.47 -2.08 16.03
N ILE A 159 -8.36 -1.35 16.06
CA ILE A 159 -7.02 -1.90 15.81
C ILE A 159 -6.03 -1.41 16.86
N GLU A 160 -5.04 -2.24 17.12
CA GLU A 160 -3.92 -1.89 17.98
C GLU A 160 -2.75 -1.34 17.15
N TYR A 161 -2.04 -0.35 17.71
CA TYR A 161 -0.89 0.28 17.07
C TYR A 161 0.15 0.71 18.11
N PRO A 162 1.46 0.63 17.77
CA PRO A 162 2.54 1.00 18.68
C PRO A 162 2.80 2.51 18.69
N CYS A 163 3.66 2.96 19.58
CA CYS A 163 4.23 4.30 19.56
C CYS A 163 5.01 4.56 18.25
N LEU A 164 5.19 5.82 17.88
CA LEU A 164 5.82 6.22 16.60
C LEU A 164 7.24 5.67 16.41
N GLU A 165 7.99 5.49 17.49
CA GLU A 165 9.34 4.93 17.40
C GLU A 165 9.31 3.45 16.99
N GLU A 166 8.44 2.64 17.59
CA GLU A 166 8.28 1.24 17.22
C GLU A 166 7.67 1.10 15.82
N GLN A 167 6.69 1.97 15.44
CA GLN A 167 6.18 2.04 14.07
C GLN A 167 7.31 2.22 13.04
N THR A 168 8.27 3.11 13.35
CA THR A 168 9.41 3.39 12.48
C THR A 168 10.29 2.15 12.33
N LYS A 169 10.57 1.42 13.42
CA LYS A 169 11.36 0.18 13.36
C LYS A 169 10.67 -0.90 12.54
N ILE A 170 9.36 -1.09 12.76
CA ILE A 170 8.56 -2.06 12.00
C ILE A 170 8.56 -1.71 10.50
N ALA A 171 8.27 -0.45 10.17
CA ALA A 171 8.20 0.01 8.79
C ALA A 171 9.54 -0.13 8.07
N ASN A 172 10.65 0.27 8.70
CA ASN A 172 11.99 0.16 8.14
C ASN A 172 12.40 -1.30 7.92
N PHE A 173 12.14 -2.17 8.89
CA PHE A 173 12.44 -3.60 8.77
C PHE A 173 11.70 -4.23 7.58
N LEU A 174 10.39 -4.02 7.49
CA LEU A 174 9.57 -4.58 6.41
C LEU A 174 9.93 -3.96 5.05
N SER A 175 10.21 -2.66 4.99
CA SER A 175 10.65 -1.99 3.76
C SER A 175 12.02 -2.49 3.27
N THR A 176 12.93 -2.84 4.20
CA THR A 176 14.21 -3.46 3.83
C THR A 176 14.00 -4.83 3.20
N ILE A 177 13.01 -5.60 3.66
CA ILE A 177 12.65 -6.88 3.03
C ILE A 177 12.07 -6.64 1.63
N ASP A 178 11.19 -5.63 1.45
CA ASP A 178 10.64 -5.27 0.15
C ASP A 178 11.72 -4.91 -0.86
N GLN A 179 12.69 -4.08 -0.44
CA GLN A 179 13.83 -3.72 -1.28
C GLN A 179 14.65 -4.94 -1.72
N LYS A 180 14.91 -5.88 -0.81
CA LYS A 180 15.61 -7.13 -1.14
C LYS A 180 14.81 -7.98 -2.15
N ILE A 181 13.50 -8.09 -1.96
CA ILE A 181 12.62 -8.81 -2.90
C ILE A 181 12.68 -8.17 -4.27
N GLU A 182 12.62 -6.84 -4.35
CA GLU A 182 12.67 -6.10 -5.62
C GLU A 182 14.02 -6.30 -6.35
N VAL A 183 15.14 -6.18 -5.64
CA VAL A 183 16.48 -6.42 -6.21
C VAL A 183 16.59 -7.84 -6.77
N VAL A 184 16.16 -8.85 -6.03
CA VAL A 184 16.19 -10.25 -6.49
C VAL A 184 15.26 -10.45 -7.70
N ALA A 185 14.08 -9.85 -7.71
CA ALA A 185 13.16 -9.92 -8.85
C ALA A 185 13.79 -9.31 -10.12
N GLN A 186 14.46 -8.17 -10.01
CA GLN A 186 15.19 -7.54 -11.12
C GLN A 186 16.33 -8.42 -11.62
N GLN A 187 17.11 -9.04 -10.73
CA GLN A 187 18.20 -9.96 -11.10
C GLN A 187 17.65 -11.19 -11.86
N ILE A 188 16.51 -11.73 -11.43
CA ILE A 188 15.86 -12.85 -12.12
C ILE A 188 15.44 -12.45 -13.54
N GLU A 189 14.84 -11.27 -13.73
CA GLU A 189 14.42 -10.80 -15.06
C GLU A 189 15.63 -10.53 -15.97
N GLN A 190 16.72 -9.97 -15.44
CA GLN A 190 17.98 -9.82 -16.19
C GLN A 190 18.53 -11.17 -16.62
N ALA A 191 18.56 -12.15 -15.72
CA ALA A 191 19.04 -13.51 -16.05
C ALA A 191 18.16 -14.20 -17.10
N LYS A 192 16.85 -14.04 -17.06
CA LYS A 192 15.91 -14.55 -18.08
C LYS A 192 16.17 -13.90 -19.43
N THR A 193 16.38 -12.59 -19.48
CA THR A 193 16.66 -11.83 -20.69
C THR A 193 18.00 -12.27 -21.30
N TRP A 194 19.01 -12.42 -20.48
CA TRP A 194 20.34 -12.93 -20.92
C TRP A 194 20.23 -14.35 -21.48
N LYS A 195 19.55 -15.25 -20.76
CA LYS A 195 19.28 -16.62 -21.25
C LYS A 195 18.59 -16.63 -22.61
N LYS A 196 17.56 -15.76 -22.78
CA LYS A 196 16.85 -15.65 -24.06
C LYS A 196 17.76 -15.18 -25.19
N GLY A 197 18.62 -14.18 -24.93
CA GLY A 197 19.61 -13.69 -25.90
C GLY A 197 20.62 -14.76 -26.32
N LEU A 198 21.15 -15.53 -25.36
CA LEU A 198 22.07 -16.64 -25.66
C LEU A 198 21.41 -17.71 -26.51
N LEU A 199 20.18 -18.12 -26.18
CA LEU A 199 19.45 -19.12 -26.97
C LEU A 199 19.23 -18.66 -28.42
N GLN A 200 18.92 -17.36 -28.63
CA GLN A 200 18.78 -16.80 -29.97
C GLN A 200 20.08 -16.84 -30.77
N GLN A 201 21.23 -16.65 -30.12
CA GLN A 201 22.54 -16.70 -30.79
C GLN A 201 23.00 -18.14 -31.10
N MET A 202 22.52 -19.13 -30.34
CA MET A 202 22.91 -20.53 -30.54
C MET A 202 22.12 -21.25 -31.65
N PHE A 203 20.97 -20.72 -32.04
CA PHE A 203 20.05 -21.34 -33.01
C PHE A 203 19.84 -20.49 -34.28
N VAL A 204 20.74 -19.57 -34.58
CA VAL A 204 20.79 -18.81 -35.86
C VAL A 204 21.78 -19.40 -36.79
#